data_b80d9da4579cb02cf6dcb5fc03cce327
#
_entry.id   b80d9da4579cb02cf6dcb5fc03cce327
#
_cell.length_a   1.000
_cell.length_b   1.000
_cell.length_c   1.000
_cell.angle_alpha   90.00
_cell.angle_beta   90.00
_cell.angle_gamma   90.00
#
_symmetry.space_group_name_H-M   'P 1'
#
loop_
_entity.id
_entity.type
_entity.pdbx_description
1 polymer ?
#
loop_
_entity_poly.entity_id
_entity_poly.type
_entity_poly.pdbx_seq_one_letter_code
_entity_poly.pdbx_strand_id
1 'polypeptide(L)'
;SLEVEILDGRRDPKGSLSQDQYTVHHRGHTSYDLIVVSVPQGRIAEAMADLHTGGIEGPVLLFCGFWGEREELDRLMAGRGVLLGYPVAGGSITRNRLACCVFDHVMLERRDKARFPGYERVEALFGSCGISLERPHDMLEWIWLHMAINAGVGAVAGMYGDVEDTTRTAVICAHGSSLML
;
A
#
# COMPACT_ATOMS: atom_id res chain seq x y z
N SER A 1 -11.72 -1.92 19.67
CA SER A 1 -12.28 -2.41 18.38
C SER A 1 -12.47 -1.22 17.43
N LEU A 2 -12.35 -1.48 16.15
CA LEU A 2 -12.57 -0.54 15.06
C LEU A 2 -13.80 -1.02 14.29
N GLU A 3 -14.79 -0.16 14.10
CA GLU A 3 -15.90 -0.42 13.17
C GLU A 3 -15.39 -0.22 11.75
N VAL A 4 -15.68 -1.18 10.87
CA VAL A 4 -15.19 -1.15 9.49
C VAL A 4 -16.38 -1.19 8.54
N GLU A 5 -16.44 -0.20 7.66
CA GLU A 5 -17.37 -0.17 6.54
C GLU A 5 -16.55 -0.31 5.24
N ILE A 6 -16.85 -1.35 4.48
CA ILE A 6 -16.08 -1.72 3.30
C ILE A 6 -16.97 -1.64 2.07
N LEU A 7 -16.57 -0.84 1.09
CA LEU A 7 -17.06 -0.94 -0.27
C LEU A 7 -16.17 -1.95 -1.02
N ASP A 8 -16.67 -3.17 -1.16
CA ASP A 8 -15.92 -4.29 -1.74
C ASP A 8 -16.12 -4.37 -3.25
N GLY A 9 -15.10 -3.95 -4.01
CA GLY A 9 -15.07 -4.00 -5.47
C GLY A 9 -14.40 -5.26 -6.05
N ARG A 10 -14.03 -6.23 -5.24
CA ARG A 10 -13.29 -7.43 -5.71
C ARG A 10 -14.08 -8.30 -6.68
N ARG A 11 -15.41 -8.32 -6.58
CA ARG A 11 -16.29 -9.14 -7.42
C ARG A 11 -17.19 -8.33 -8.32
N ASP A 12 -17.54 -7.13 -7.91
CA ASP A 12 -18.41 -6.20 -8.66
C ASP A 12 -17.73 -4.82 -8.69
N PRO A 13 -17.41 -4.27 -9.87
CA PRO A 13 -16.84 -2.94 -9.99
C PRO A 13 -17.68 -1.81 -9.38
N LYS A 14 -18.99 -2.03 -9.21
CA LYS A 14 -19.87 -1.09 -8.49
C LYS A 14 -19.71 -1.17 -6.98
N GLY A 15 -19.05 -2.24 -6.52
CA GLY A 15 -18.85 -2.54 -5.12
C GLY A 15 -20.11 -3.05 -4.40
N SER A 16 -19.88 -3.80 -3.35
CA SER A 16 -20.91 -4.19 -2.38
C SER A 16 -20.52 -3.63 -1.02
N LEU A 17 -21.47 -2.98 -0.36
CA LEU A 17 -21.24 -2.41 0.97
C LEU A 17 -21.39 -3.49 2.04
N SER A 18 -20.40 -3.61 2.90
CA SER A 18 -20.43 -4.48 4.07
C SER A 18 -19.96 -3.75 5.31
N GLN A 19 -20.36 -4.24 6.48
CA GLN A 19 -19.92 -3.72 7.78
C GLN A 19 -19.36 -4.87 8.61
N ASP A 20 -18.27 -4.58 9.33
CA ASP A 20 -17.61 -5.55 10.20
C ASP A 20 -16.96 -4.82 11.39
N GLN A 21 -16.44 -5.60 12.34
CA GLN A 21 -15.65 -5.09 13.46
C GLN A 21 -14.29 -5.74 13.47
N TYR A 22 -13.26 -4.92 13.59
CA TYR A 22 -11.89 -5.37 13.70
C TYR A 22 -11.31 -5.06 15.08
N THR A 23 -10.72 -6.07 15.70
CA THR A 23 -10.01 -5.89 16.97
C THR A 23 -8.52 -5.81 16.73
N VAL A 24 -7.95 -4.67 17.08
CA VAL A 24 -6.49 -4.50 17.06
C VAL A 24 -5.89 -5.25 18.23
N HIS A 25 -5.00 -6.17 17.94
CA HIS A 25 -4.22 -6.90 18.93
C HIS A 25 -2.86 -6.22 19.12
N HIS A 26 -2.43 -6.12 20.36
CA HIS A 26 -1.06 -5.73 20.65
C HIS A 26 -0.08 -6.83 20.25
N ARG A 27 1.18 -6.46 20.03
CA ARG A 27 2.25 -7.38 19.70
C ARG A 27 2.30 -8.53 20.71
N GLY A 28 2.17 -9.76 20.22
CA GLY A 28 2.24 -10.97 21.06
C GLY A 28 3.51 -11.79 20.85
N HIS A 29 4.26 -11.49 19.77
CA HIS A 29 5.42 -12.27 19.36
C HIS A 29 6.56 -11.33 18.92
N THR A 30 7.79 -11.87 18.91
CA THR A 30 8.99 -11.18 18.40
C THR A 30 9.39 -11.67 17.01
N SER A 31 8.86 -12.80 16.54
CA SER A 31 9.14 -13.37 15.22
C SER A 31 7.84 -13.55 14.43
N TYR A 32 7.88 -13.12 13.18
CA TYR A 32 6.74 -13.17 12.25
C TYR A 32 7.16 -13.73 10.90
N ASP A 33 6.29 -14.49 10.27
CA ASP A 33 6.47 -14.98 8.88
C ASP A 33 6.35 -13.85 7.85
N LEU A 34 5.61 -12.79 8.18
CA LEU A 34 5.43 -11.60 7.35
C LEU A 34 5.11 -10.40 8.24
N ILE A 35 5.80 -9.31 8.01
CA ILE A 35 5.50 -8.00 8.61
C ILE A 35 5.03 -7.08 7.49
N VAL A 36 3.81 -6.59 7.58
CA VAL A 36 3.30 -5.59 6.64
C VAL A 36 3.51 -4.20 7.22
N VAL A 37 4.31 -3.39 6.54
CA VAL A 37 4.54 -1.99 6.90
C VAL A 37 3.76 -1.10 5.94
N SER A 38 2.70 -0.49 6.46
CA SER A 38 1.83 0.43 5.72
C SER A 38 1.72 1.74 6.52
N VAL A 39 2.61 2.66 6.24
CA VAL A 39 2.73 3.96 6.92
C VAL A 39 2.95 5.07 5.89
N PRO A 40 2.69 6.34 6.22
CA PRO A 40 3.13 7.46 5.37
C PRO A 40 4.64 7.38 5.12
N GLN A 41 5.07 7.74 3.91
CA GLN A 41 6.48 7.64 3.50
C GLN A 41 7.46 8.22 4.53
N GLY A 42 7.19 9.40 5.07
CA GLY A 42 8.05 10.07 6.06
C GLY A 42 8.18 9.32 7.40
N ARG A 43 7.42 8.23 7.61
CA ARG A 43 7.39 7.42 8.83
C ARG A 43 8.04 6.04 8.65
N ILE A 44 8.53 5.69 7.45
CA ILE A 44 9.11 4.35 7.19
C ILE A 44 10.33 4.12 8.08
N ALA A 45 11.26 5.08 8.14
CA ALA A 45 12.47 4.96 8.96
C ALA A 45 12.14 4.77 10.45
N GLU A 46 11.14 5.50 10.96
CA GLU A 46 10.65 5.37 12.34
C GLU A 46 10.05 3.97 12.56
N ALA A 47 9.18 3.50 11.66
CA ALA A 47 8.59 2.18 11.76
C ALA A 47 9.65 1.07 11.77
N MET A 48 10.69 1.19 10.94
CA MET A 48 11.80 0.24 10.92
C MET A 48 12.64 0.29 12.21
N ALA A 49 12.87 1.48 12.76
CA ALA A 49 13.54 1.65 14.06
C ALA A 49 12.73 1.03 15.21
N ASP A 50 11.40 1.18 15.19
CA ASP A 50 10.49 0.58 16.17
C ASP A 50 10.53 -0.97 16.11
N LEU A 51 10.56 -1.54 14.90
CA LEU A 51 10.71 -2.99 14.73
C LEU A 51 12.05 -3.46 15.31
N HIS A 52 13.14 -2.72 15.05
CA HIS A 52 14.46 -3.05 15.55
C HIS A 52 14.53 -2.96 17.08
N THR A 53 14.07 -1.83 17.65
CA THR A 53 14.08 -1.59 19.10
C THR A 53 13.18 -2.58 19.86
N GLY A 54 12.07 -2.97 19.23
CA GLY A 54 11.15 -3.98 19.77
C GLY A 54 11.64 -5.41 19.62
N GLY A 55 12.82 -5.67 19.04
CA GLY A 55 13.34 -7.01 18.77
C GLY A 55 12.41 -7.82 17.84
N ILE A 56 11.69 -7.14 16.95
CA ILE A 56 10.75 -7.78 16.03
C ILE A 56 11.51 -8.28 14.81
N GLU A 57 11.45 -9.58 14.56
CA GLU A 57 12.11 -10.25 13.45
C GLU A 57 11.10 -10.77 12.42
N GLY A 58 11.53 -10.77 11.16
CA GLY A 58 10.76 -11.29 10.03
C GLY A 58 10.96 -10.48 8.76
N PRO A 59 10.59 -11.04 7.60
CA PRO A 59 10.63 -10.35 6.33
C PRO A 59 9.53 -9.30 6.24
N VAL A 60 9.79 -8.21 5.51
CA VAL A 60 8.91 -7.03 5.42
C VAL A 60 8.30 -6.93 4.04
N LEU A 61 6.97 -6.88 3.99
CA LEU A 61 6.24 -6.31 2.86
C LEU A 61 6.07 -4.81 3.11
N LEU A 62 6.81 -3.98 2.40
CA LEU A 62 6.62 -2.54 2.41
C LEU A 62 5.43 -2.22 1.49
N PHE A 63 4.29 -1.93 2.10
CA PHE A 63 3.00 -1.82 1.44
C PHE A 63 2.48 -0.39 1.49
N CYS A 64 3.28 0.53 0.96
CA CYS A 64 3.03 1.98 0.96
C CYS A 64 3.91 2.69 -0.07
N GLY A 65 3.74 4.01 -0.19
CA GLY A 65 4.61 4.84 -1.02
C GLY A 65 6.05 4.89 -0.50
N PHE A 66 7.01 4.86 -1.40
CA PHE A 66 8.42 5.07 -1.13
C PHE A 66 9.04 5.90 -2.25
N TRP A 67 9.60 7.06 -1.89
CA TRP A 67 10.19 8.01 -2.84
C TRP A 67 11.70 8.05 -2.69
N GLY A 68 12.34 6.90 -2.84
CA GLY A 68 13.79 6.75 -2.73
C GLY A 68 14.31 5.67 -3.66
N GLU A 69 15.59 5.59 -3.78
CA GLU A 69 16.29 4.59 -4.59
C GLU A 69 16.38 3.24 -3.86
N ARG A 70 16.68 2.17 -4.62
CA ARG A 70 16.83 0.82 -4.07
C ARG A 70 17.89 0.74 -2.96
N GLU A 71 18.98 1.46 -3.11
CA GLU A 71 20.08 1.51 -2.15
C GLU A 71 19.67 2.15 -0.81
N GLU A 72 18.77 3.12 -0.86
CA GLU A 72 18.20 3.72 0.34
C GLU A 72 17.27 2.74 1.04
N LEU A 73 16.43 2.04 0.28
CA LEU A 73 15.56 1.00 0.80
C LEU A 73 16.38 -0.11 1.48
N ASP A 74 17.41 -0.62 0.82
CA ASP A 74 18.28 -1.67 1.36
C ASP A 74 18.97 -1.25 2.67
N ARG A 75 19.36 0.01 2.78
CA ARG A 75 19.89 0.59 4.04
C ARG A 75 18.84 0.64 5.15
N LEU A 76 17.63 1.10 4.84
CA LEU A 76 16.52 1.15 5.79
C LEU A 76 16.12 -0.23 6.30
N MET A 77 16.18 -1.23 5.44
CA MET A 77 15.82 -2.61 5.79
C MET A 77 16.89 -3.32 6.63
N ALA A 78 18.13 -2.80 6.70
CA ALA A 78 19.23 -3.34 7.52
C ALA A 78 19.44 -4.84 7.34
N GLY A 79 19.38 -5.34 6.11
CA GLY A 79 19.57 -6.76 5.77
C GLY A 79 18.33 -7.63 5.91
N ARG A 80 17.17 -7.09 6.30
CA ARG A 80 15.89 -7.83 6.26
C ARG A 80 15.48 -8.12 4.82
N GLY A 81 14.86 -9.27 4.58
CA GLY A 81 14.19 -9.53 3.32
C GLY A 81 13.06 -8.52 3.11
N VAL A 82 13.06 -7.84 1.97
CA VAL A 82 12.04 -6.85 1.63
C VAL A 82 11.34 -7.21 0.32
N LEU A 83 10.04 -7.02 0.32
CA LEU A 83 9.16 -7.09 -0.84
C LEU A 83 8.44 -5.75 -0.96
N LEU A 84 8.48 -5.14 -2.12
CA LEU A 84 7.70 -3.95 -2.40
C LEU A 84 6.30 -4.31 -2.86
N GLY A 85 5.32 -3.61 -2.35
CA GLY A 85 3.95 -3.70 -2.79
C GLY A 85 3.23 -2.36 -2.63
N TYR A 86 2.06 -2.25 -3.26
CA TYR A 86 1.21 -1.08 -3.11
C TYR A 86 -0.26 -1.48 -3.03
N PRO A 87 -0.99 -1.04 -2.01
CA PRO A 87 -2.41 -1.32 -1.91
C PRO A 87 -3.19 -0.51 -2.95
N VAL A 88 -4.07 -1.19 -3.69
CA VAL A 88 -5.09 -0.51 -4.48
C VAL A 88 -6.35 -0.46 -3.62
N ALA A 89 -6.31 0.42 -2.65
CA ALA A 89 -7.35 0.61 -1.66
C ALA A 89 -7.32 2.06 -1.17
N GLY A 90 -8.45 2.56 -0.74
CA GLY A 90 -8.56 3.89 -0.15
C GLY A 90 -9.49 3.89 1.04
N GLY A 91 -9.32 4.84 1.95
CA GLY A 91 -10.20 4.94 3.09
C GLY A 91 -9.84 6.07 4.03
N SER A 92 -10.71 6.28 4.99
CA SER A 92 -10.53 7.28 6.04
C SER A 92 -10.94 6.72 7.40
N ILE A 93 -10.24 7.14 8.43
CA ILE A 93 -10.58 6.81 9.81
C ILE A 93 -11.11 8.06 10.50
N THR A 94 -12.31 7.97 11.04
CA THR A 94 -12.91 9.01 11.87
C THR A 94 -13.29 8.40 13.21
N ARG A 95 -12.62 8.83 14.29
CA ARG A 95 -12.72 8.25 15.63
C ARG A 95 -12.35 6.76 15.61
N ASN A 96 -13.34 5.86 15.76
CA ASN A 96 -13.18 4.40 15.77
C ASN A 96 -13.86 3.71 14.55
N ARG A 97 -14.18 4.47 13.51
CA ARG A 97 -14.77 3.95 12.27
C ARG A 97 -13.81 4.14 11.11
N LEU A 98 -13.52 3.04 10.42
CA LEU A 98 -12.83 3.01 9.13
C LEU A 98 -13.88 2.86 8.02
N ALA A 99 -13.95 3.82 7.13
CA ALA A 99 -14.68 3.68 5.87
C ALA A 99 -13.64 3.49 4.75
N CYS A 100 -13.72 2.39 4.02
CA CYS A 100 -12.73 2.06 3.00
C CYS A 100 -13.35 1.42 1.76
N CYS A 101 -12.63 1.50 0.64
CA CYS A 101 -12.90 0.73 -0.56
C CYS A 101 -11.72 -0.21 -0.84
N VAL A 102 -12.03 -1.41 -1.32
CA VAL A 102 -11.05 -2.45 -1.67
C VAL A 102 -11.31 -2.87 -3.10
N PHE A 103 -10.27 -2.91 -3.91
CA PHE A 103 -10.32 -3.37 -5.29
C PHE A 103 -9.87 -4.83 -5.40
N ASP A 104 -9.96 -5.37 -6.62
CA ASP A 104 -9.71 -6.78 -6.92
C ASP A 104 -8.23 -7.14 -7.05
N HIS A 105 -7.34 -6.15 -7.01
CA HIS A 105 -5.91 -6.36 -7.19
C HIS A 105 -5.06 -5.48 -6.27
N VAL A 106 -3.81 -5.86 -6.14
CA VAL A 106 -2.72 -5.07 -5.54
C VAL A 106 -1.50 -5.14 -6.45
N MET A 107 -0.66 -4.13 -6.34
CA MET A 107 0.64 -4.13 -7.01
C MET A 107 1.67 -4.84 -6.14
N LEU A 108 2.47 -5.72 -6.74
CA LEU A 108 3.52 -6.45 -6.03
C LEU A 108 4.79 -6.51 -6.89
N GLU A 109 5.93 -6.33 -6.25
CA GLU A 109 7.22 -6.49 -6.91
C GLU A 109 7.35 -7.87 -7.53
N ARG A 110 7.98 -7.94 -8.70
CA ARG A 110 8.24 -9.21 -9.39
C ARG A 110 9.17 -10.09 -8.59
N ARG A 111 8.92 -11.39 -8.59
CA ARG A 111 9.68 -12.39 -7.88
C ARG A 111 11.18 -12.38 -8.23
N ASP A 112 11.51 -12.18 -9.50
CA ASP A 112 12.88 -12.12 -10.01
C ASP A 112 13.66 -10.87 -9.56
N LYS A 113 12.97 -9.87 -9.03
CA LYS A 113 13.54 -8.63 -8.49
C LYS A 113 13.54 -8.59 -6.96
N ALA A 114 12.60 -9.29 -6.34
CA ALA A 114 12.42 -9.28 -4.90
C ALA A 114 13.50 -10.10 -4.17
N ARG A 115 14.12 -9.50 -3.16
CA ARG A 115 15.00 -10.21 -2.21
C ARG A 115 14.19 -10.64 -0.99
N PHE A 116 13.19 -11.49 -1.21
CA PHE A 116 12.20 -11.81 -0.20
C PHE A 116 12.02 -13.33 -0.03
N PRO A 117 12.33 -13.88 1.14
CA PRO A 117 12.08 -15.29 1.43
C PRO A 117 10.56 -15.52 1.61
N GLY A 118 10.05 -16.57 1.00
CA GLY A 118 8.63 -16.93 1.15
C GLY A 118 7.66 -16.13 0.26
N TYR A 119 8.11 -15.68 -0.90
CA TYR A 119 7.29 -14.95 -1.87
C TYR A 119 5.98 -15.69 -2.19
N GLU A 120 6.01 -17.02 -2.34
CA GLU A 120 4.84 -17.87 -2.60
C GLU A 120 3.78 -17.80 -1.48
N ARG A 121 4.20 -17.58 -0.25
CA ARG A 121 3.27 -17.42 0.88
C ARG A 121 2.49 -16.11 0.77
N VAL A 122 3.14 -15.05 0.30
CA VAL A 122 2.49 -13.77 0.04
C VAL A 122 1.50 -13.90 -1.10
N GLU A 123 1.88 -14.59 -2.19
CA GLU A 123 0.97 -14.89 -3.29
C GLU A 123 -0.26 -15.69 -2.82
N ALA A 124 -0.03 -16.74 -2.03
CA ALA A 124 -1.11 -17.55 -1.48
C ALA A 124 -2.02 -16.75 -0.54
N LEU A 125 -1.46 -15.85 0.27
CA LEU A 125 -2.21 -14.99 1.17
C LEU A 125 -3.19 -14.09 0.39
N PHE A 126 -2.70 -13.33 -0.60
CA PHE A 126 -3.57 -12.47 -1.41
C PHE A 126 -4.58 -13.28 -2.22
N GLY A 127 -4.17 -14.41 -2.80
CA GLY A 127 -5.07 -15.31 -3.51
C GLY A 127 -6.21 -15.85 -2.64
N SER A 128 -5.93 -16.19 -1.37
CA SER A 128 -6.96 -16.64 -0.41
C SER A 128 -7.97 -15.55 -0.07
N CYS A 129 -7.57 -14.29 -0.19
CA CYS A 129 -8.45 -13.12 -0.01
C CYS A 129 -9.23 -12.74 -1.29
N GLY A 130 -9.04 -13.45 -2.40
CA GLY A 130 -9.65 -13.12 -3.68
C GLY A 130 -9.06 -11.84 -4.30
N ILE A 131 -7.81 -11.51 -3.98
CA ILE A 131 -7.09 -10.35 -4.48
C ILE A 131 -6.05 -10.84 -5.50
N SER A 132 -6.11 -10.31 -6.72
CA SER A 132 -5.14 -10.61 -7.77
C SER A 132 -3.86 -9.79 -7.59
N LEU A 133 -2.77 -10.27 -8.19
CA LEU A 133 -1.47 -9.63 -8.10
C LEU A 133 -1.04 -9.09 -9.46
N GLU A 134 -0.92 -7.79 -9.58
CA GLU A 134 -0.30 -7.13 -10.72
C GLU A 134 1.18 -6.86 -10.42
N ARG A 135 2.05 -7.11 -11.43
CA ARG A 135 3.49 -7.06 -11.27
C ARG A 135 4.11 -6.14 -12.31
N PRO A 136 4.31 -4.86 -12.01
CA PRO A 136 4.97 -3.93 -12.92
C PRO A 136 6.39 -4.38 -13.21
N HIS A 137 6.95 -3.93 -14.34
CA HIS A 137 8.32 -4.25 -14.72
C HIS A 137 9.32 -3.75 -13.68
N ASP A 138 9.15 -2.53 -13.20
CA ASP A 138 9.85 -1.95 -12.07
C ASP A 138 8.85 -1.41 -11.05
N MET A 139 8.94 -1.90 -9.81
CA MET A 139 7.99 -1.54 -8.76
C MET A 139 8.27 -0.15 -8.19
N LEU A 140 9.53 0.27 -8.12
CA LEU A 140 9.86 1.61 -7.64
C LEU A 140 9.41 2.69 -8.61
N GLU A 141 9.68 2.52 -9.90
CA GLU A 141 9.21 3.45 -10.93
C GLU A 141 7.68 3.55 -10.92
N TRP A 142 6.99 2.41 -10.77
CA TRP A 142 5.54 2.39 -10.67
C TRP A 142 5.05 3.16 -9.43
N ILE A 143 5.68 2.97 -8.27
CA ILE A 143 5.35 3.69 -7.03
C ILE A 143 5.56 5.20 -7.22
N TRP A 144 6.66 5.62 -7.82
CA TRP A 144 6.93 7.04 -8.05
C TRP A 144 5.88 7.68 -8.95
N LEU A 145 5.56 7.03 -10.07
CA LEU A 145 4.52 7.51 -10.97
C LEU A 145 3.17 7.63 -10.26
N HIS A 146 2.79 6.60 -9.50
CA HIS A 146 1.54 6.58 -8.76
C HIS A 146 1.49 7.66 -7.67
N MET A 147 2.58 7.87 -6.95
CA MET A 147 2.68 8.95 -5.96
C MET A 147 2.59 10.33 -6.59
N ALA A 148 3.22 10.54 -7.74
CA ALA A 148 3.14 11.80 -8.48
C ALA A 148 1.70 12.09 -8.93
N ILE A 149 0.99 11.08 -9.43
CA ILE A 149 -0.43 11.19 -9.79
C ILE A 149 -1.26 11.55 -8.56
N ASN A 150 -1.09 10.84 -7.45
CA ASN A 150 -1.84 11.09 -6.22
C ASN A 150 -1.56 12.49 -5.64
N ALA A 151 -0.33 12.98 -5.72
CA ALA A 151 0.01 14.33 -5.31
C ALA A 151 -0.69 15.39 -6.16
N GLY A 152 -0.75 15.18 -7.48
CA GLY A 152 -1.49 16.06 -8.40
C GLY A 152 -3.00 16.06 -8.10
N VAL A 153 -3.59 14.88 -7.93
CA VAL A 153 -5.01 14.74 -7.57
C VAL A 153 -5.29 15.42 -6.23
N GLY A 154 -4.47 15.18 -5.22
CA GLY A 154 -4.64 15.76 -3.89
C GLY A 154 -4.51 17.29 -3.89
N ALA A 155 -3.59 17.84 -4.67
CA ALA A 155 -3.44 19.30 -4.81
C ALA A 155 -4.69 19.94 -5.43
N VAL A 156 -5.24 19.33 -6.48
CA VAL A 156 -6.45 19.84 -7.15
C VAL A 156 -7.67 19.67 -6.24
N ALA A 157 -7.84 18.54 -5.57
CA ALA A 157 -8.92 18.33 -4.62
C ALA A 157 -8.91 19.37 -3.49
N GLY A 158 -7.70 19.72 -3.00
CA GLY A 158 -7.53 20.77 -2.00
C GLY A 158 -7.89 22.18 -2.49
N MET A 159 -7.72 22.46 -3.79
CA MET A 159 -8.03 23.77 -4.38
C MET A 159 -9.52 23.96 -4.67
N TYR A 160 -10.20 22.93 -5.12
CA TYR A 160 -11.57 23.05 -5.63
C TYR A 160 -12.65 22.47 -4.69
N GLY A 161 -12.25 21.69 -3.69
CA GLY A 161 -13.14 21.15 -2.66
C GLY A 161 -14.16 20.12 -3.14
N ASP A 162 -14.11 19.75 -4.42
CA ASP A 162 -15.03 18.80 -5.04
C ASP A 162 -14.27 17.67 -5.75
N VAL A 163 -14.70 16.44 -5.49
CA VAL A 163 -14.06 15.22 -6.04
C VAL A 163 -14.41 15.00 -7.51
N GLU A 164 -15.57 15.47 -7.99
CA GLU A 164 -16.01 15.30 -9.38
C GLU A 164 -15.17 16.13 -10.35
N ASP A 165 -14.92 17.40 -10.03
CA ASP A 165 -14.01 18.26 -10.80
C ASP A 165 -12.54 17.81 -10.67
N THR A 166 -12.17 17.22 -9.54
CA THR A 166 -10.84 16.64 -9.30
C THR A 166 -10.55 15.50 -10.25
N THR A 167 -11.52 14.63 -10.52
CA THR A 167 -11.32 13.48 -11.41
C THR A 167 -11.01 13.93 -12.85
N ARG A 168 -11.67 14.96 -13.35
CA ARG A 168 -11.39 15.53 -14.68
C ARG A 168 -9.99 16.11 -14.77
N THR A 169 -9.56 16.85 -13.76
CA THR A 169 -8.23 17.46 -13.74
C THR A 169 -7.14 16.43 -13.50
N ALA A 170 -7.39 15.39 -12.71
CA ALA A 170 -6.47 14.27 -12.52
C ALA A 170 -6.21 13.50 -13.82
N VAL A 171 -7.24 13.28 -14.63
CA VAL A 171 -7.09 12.67 -15.97
C VAL A 171 -6.23 13.57 -16.88
N ILE A 172 -6.39 14.88 -16.81
CA ILE A 172 -5.57 15.83 -17.59
C ILE A 172 -4.12 15.85 -17.10
N CYS A 173 -3.89 15.83 -15.78
CA CYS A 173 -2.54 15.76 -15.21
C CYS A 173 -1.85 14.42 -15.50
N ALA A 174 -2.58 13.29 -15.42
CA ALA A 174 -2.05 11.98 -15.80
C ALA A 174 -1.71 11.89 -17.29
N HIS A 175 -2.52 12.47 -18.17
CA HIS A 175 -2.21 12.58 -19.61
C HIS A 175 -1.01 13.48 -19.86
N GLY A 176 -0.89 14.60 -19.15
CA GLY A 176 0.27 15.48 -19.24
C GLY A 176 1.57 14.82 -18.79
N SER A 177 1.53 13.99 -17.75
CA SER A 177 2.68 13.24 -17.24
C SER A 177 3.13 12.12 -18.17
N SER A 178 2.18 11.44 -18.86
CA SER A 178 2.52 10.40 -19.84
C SER A 178 3.07 10.94 -21.16
N LEU A 179 2.99 12.25 -21.41
CA LEU A 179 3.60 12.91 -22.57
C LEU A 179 5.01 13.44 -22.29
N MET A 180 5.49 13.35 -21.04
CA MET A 180 6.83 13.78 -20.62
C MET A 180 7.80 12.62 -20.38
N LEU A 181 7.38 11.40 -20.62
CA LEU A 181 8.18 10.17 -20.62
C LEU A 181 8.33 9.65 -22.04
#